data_8882ff03f414b79ddc248f351fbb285c
#
_entry.id   8882ff03f414b79ddc248f351fbb285c
#
_cell.length_a   1.000
_cell.length_b   1.000
_cell.length_c   1.000
_cell.angle_alpha   90.00
_cell.angle_beta   90.00
_cell.angle_gamma   90.00
#
_symmetry.space_group_name_H-M   'P 1'
#
loop_
_entity.id
_entity.type
_entity.pdbx_description
1 polymer ?
#
loop_
_entity_poly.entity_id
_entity_poly.type
_entity_poly.pdbx_seq_one_letter_code
_entity_poly.pdbx_strand_id
1 'polypeptide(L)'
;GSDAAHEQPPSRMAQAAEQETVARRAQALAGRDAALREAAARNAALDAERARYRAEIASAKAANAAQPAQAHDYNEAATRDLFIDLLLKEAGWALDQPRDREFEVQGMPNNEGKGFVDYVLWNGERPLAIVEAKRTRRSAKEGEQPARLYADCLEQRTGPRPVIYGTNGSAHRMCDDTPSPPRPV
;
A
#
# COMPACT_ATOMS: atom_id res chain seq x y z
N GLY A 1 -10.38 -6.88 75.32
CA GLY A 1 -9.75 -8.00 74.66
C GLY A 1 -9.48 -7.61 73.21
N SER A 2 -8.21 -7.19 72.89
CA SER A 2 -7.78 -6.95 71.50
C SER A 2 -7.37 -8.30 70.94
N ASP A 3 -8.15 -8.82 70.02
CA ASP A 3 -7.82 -9.97 69.22
C ASP A 3 -6.85 -9.53 68.09
N ALA A 4 -5.56 -9.60 68.35
CA ALA A 4 -4.54 -9.44 67.33
C ALA A 4 -4.50 -10.74 66.51
N ALA A 5 -5.15 -10.76 65.38
CA ALA A 5 -5.02 -11.85 64.40
C ALA A 5 -3.53 -12.02 64.07
N HIS A 6 -2.95 -13.10 64.50
CA HIS A 6 -1.57 -13.49 64.19
C HIS A 6 -1.56 -13.99 62.76
N GLU A 7 -1.21 -13.11 61.80
CA GLU A 7 -1.05 -13.45 60.39
C GLU A 7 0.16 -14.39 60.27
N GLN A 8 -0.10 -15.67 59.99
CA GLN A 8 0.96 -16.65 59.81
C GLN A 8 1.75 -16.32 58.54
N PRO A 9 3.08 -16.31 58.55
CA PRO A 9 3.89 -16.06 57.36
C PRO A 9 3.59 -17.12 56.28
N PRO A 10 3.55 -16.71 55.00
CA PRO A 10 3.23 -17.62 53.89
C PRO A 10 4.19 -18.79 53.83
N SER A 11 3.69 -19.99 53.54
CA SER A 11 4.49 -21.19 53.44
C SER A 11 5.60 -21.05 52.36
N ARG A 12 6.71 -21.77 52.51
CA ARG A 12 7.80 -21.78 51.52
C ARG A 12 7.32 -22.10 50.10
N MET A 13 6.33 -22.95 49.95
CA MET A 13 5.70 -23.26 48.65
C MET A 13 4.93 -22.08 48.07
N ALA A 14 4.20 -21.32 48.92
CA ALA A 14 3.49 -20.12 48.48
C ALA A 14 4.48 -19.02 47.98
N GLN A 15 5.56 -18.83 48.72
CA GLN A 15 6.63 -17.88 48.32
C GLN A 15 7.30 -18.28 47.02
N ALA A 16 7.59 -19.58 46.81
CA ALA A 16 8.16 -20.07 45.54
C ALA A 16 7.21 -19.86 44.34
N ALA A 17 5.90 -20.11 44.50
CA ALA A 17 4.90 -19.91 43.48
C ALA A 17 4.73 -18.43 43.13
N GLU A 18 4.80 -17.55 44.12
CA GLU A 18 4.76 -16.11 43.91
C GLU A 18 6.00 -15.60 43.13
N GLN A 19 7.19 -16.07 43.54
CA GLN A 19 8.44 -15.73 42.81
C GLN A 19 8.43 -16.22 41.39
N GLU A 20 7.93 -17.41 41.09
CA GLU A 20 7.78 -17.92 39.73
C GLU A 20 6.80 -17.09 38.92
N THR A 21 5.69 -16.66 39.53
CA THR A 21 4.69 -15.78 38.84
C THR A 21 5.29 -14.42 38.52
N VAL A 22 6.04 -13.83 39.43
CA VAL A 22 6.75 -12.56 39.22
C VAL A 22 7.78 -12.70 38.11
N ALA A 23 8.57 -13.75 38.09
CA ALA A 23 9.57 -14.03 37.08
C ALA A 23 8.93 -14.20 35.68
N ARG A 24 7.83 -14.94 35.56
CA ARG A 24 7.08 -15.09 34.32
C ARG A 24 6.54 -13.74 33.81
N ARG A 25 5.99 -12.91 34.69
CA ARG A 25 5.50 -11.57 34.33
C ARG A 25 6.65 -10.66 33.85
N ALA A 26 7.77 -10.68 34.56
CA ALA A 26 8.96 -9.90 34.15
C ALA A 26 9.48 -10.32 32.78
N GLN A 27 9.54 -11.64 32.53
CA GLN A 27 9.95 -12.16 31.22
C GLN A 27 8.97 -11.76 30.09
N ALA A 28 7.65 -11.83 30.36
CA ALA A 28 6.63 -11.42 29.40
C ALA A 28 6.71 -9.90 29.08
N LEU A 29 6.95 -9.07 30.10
CA LEU A 29 7.16 -7.63 29.91
C LEU A 29 8.42 -7.34 29.11
N ALA A 30 9.54 -7.98 29.43
CA ALA A 30 10.78 -7.83 28.69
C ALA A 30 10.62 -8.24 27.20
N GLY A 31 9.89 -9.30 26.92
CA GLY A 31 9.54 -9.74 25.56
C GLY A 31 8.70 -8.69 24.81
N ARG A 32 7.68 -8.12 25.48
CA ARG A 32 6.89 -7.03 24.91
C ARG A 32 7.73 -5.79 24.58
N ASP A 33 8.58 -5.40 25.50
CA ASP A 33 9.45 -4.23 25.33
C ASP A 33 10.44 -4.43 24.18
N ALA A 34 10.96 -5.64 24.01
CA ALA A 34 11.81 -5.99 22.88
C ALA A 34 11.04 -5.91 21.56
N ALA A 35 9.83 -6.46 21.47
CA ALA A 35 8.99 -6.40 20.29
C ALA A 35 8.58 -4.95 19.92
N LEU A 36 8.27 -4.13 20.92
CA LEU A 36 7.96 -2.71 20.70
C LEU A 36 9.17 -1.94 20.15
N ARG A 37 10.39 -2.19 20.69
CA ARG A 37 11.61 -1.56 20.16
C ARG A 37 11.88 -1.99 18.72
N GLU A 38 11.71 -3.26 18.39
CA GLU A 38 11.86 -3.76 17.02
C GLU A 38 10.84 -3.14 16.07
N ALA A 39 9.57 -3.05 16.48
CA ALA A 39 8.52 -2.41 15.69
C ALA A 39 8.82 -0.91 15.47
N ALA A 40 9.28 -0.20 16.50
CA ALA A 40 9.66 1.20 16.39
C ALA A 40 10.84 1.40 15.43
N ALA A 41 11.85 0.53 15.48
CA ALA A 41 12.98 0.58 14.56
C ALA A 41 12.56 0.32 13.10
N ARG A 42 11.66 -0.64 12.86
CA ARG A 42 11.09 -0.88 11.52
C ARG A 42 10.30 0.32 11.01
N ASN A 43 9.46 0.91 11.86
CA ASN A 43 8.69 2.10 11.48
C ASN A 43 9.61 3.27 11.13
N ALA A 44 10.66 3.53 11.93
CA ALA A 44 11.63 4.57 11.63
C ALA A 44 12.36 4.35 10.29
N ALA A 45 12.70 3.11 9.96
CA ALA A 45 13.31 2.77 8.67
C ALA A 45 12.35 3.04 7.50
N LEU A 46 11.08 2.65 7.62
CA LEU A 46 10.05 2.91 6.62
C LEU A 46 9.80 4.42 6.45
N ASP A 47 9.76 5.19 7.54
CA ASP A 47 9.59 6.64 7.48
C ASP A 47 10.77 7.33 6.78
N ALA A 48 12.00 6.86 7.02
CA ALA A 48 13.18 7.36 6.34
C ALA A 48 13.15 7.06 4.82
N GLU A 49 12.72 5.86 4.44
CA GLU A 49 12.55 5.48 3.04
C GLU A 49 11.49 6.33 2.34
N ARG A 50 10.32 6.51 2.96
CA ARG A 50 9.27 7.41 2.47
C ARG A 50 9.75 8.84 2.30
N ALA A 51 10.51 9.36 3.26
CA ALA A 51 11.08 10.71 3.18
C ALA A 51 12.02 10.85 1.97
N ARG A 52 12.80 9.81 1.66
CA ARG A 52 13.66 9.77 0.47
C ARG A 52 12.82 9.83 -0.81
N TYR A 53 11.80 8.99 -0.97
CA TYR A 53 10.92 9.03 -2.15
C TYR A 53 10.22 10.38 -2.31
N ARG A 54 9.74 10.99 -1.22
CA ARG A 54 9.15 12.34 -1.26
C ARG A 54 10.14 13.40 -1.75
N ALA A 55 11.38 13.33 -1.32
CA ALA A 55 12.43 14.24 -1.79
C ALA A 55 12.74 14.03 -3.29
N GLU A 56 12.79 12.79 -3.76
CA GLU A 56 12.96 12.47 -5.18
C GLU A 56 11.80 12.99 -6.02
N ILE A 57 10.55 12.80 -5.58
CA ILE A 57 9.34 13.33 -6.22
C ILE A 57 9.39 14.86 -6.29
N ALA A 58 9.75 15.52 -5.19
CA ALA A 58 9.85 16.98 -5.15
C ALA A 58 10.92 17.50 -6.12
N SER A 59 12.08 16.85 -6.16
CA SER A 59 13.17 17.16 -7.09
C SER A 59 12.74 16.98 -8.55
N ALA A 60 12.11 15.86 -8.89
CA ALA A 60 11.62 15.58 -10.22
C ALA A 60 10.55 16.60 -10.68
N LYS A 61 9.63 16.97 -9.78
CA LYS A 61 8.62 18.02 -10.06
C LYS A 61 9.26 19.39 -10.31
N ALA A 62 10.26 19.76 -9.49
CA ALA A 62 10.99 21.01 -9.66
C ALA A 62 11.77 21.06 -10.98
N ALA A 63 12.47 19.99 -11.33
CA ALA A 63 13.18 19.85 -12.58
C ALA A 63 12.23 19.96 -13.79
N ASN A 64 11.05 19.33 -13.71
CA ASN A 64 10.02 19.40 -14.73
C ASN A 64 9.47 20.84 -14.89
N ALA A 65 9.20 21.53 -13.78
CA ALA A 65 8.68 22.90 -13.79
C ALA A 65 9.68 23.91 -14.38
N ALA A 66 10.99 23.64 -14.29
CA ALA A 66 12.06 24.51 -14.81
C ALA A 66 12.28 24.38 -16.33
N GLN A 67 11.69 23.37 -17.00
CA GLN A 67 11.84 23.16 -18.45
C GLN A 67 10.83 23.98 -19.27
N PRO A 68 11.19 24.45 -20.48
CA PRO A 68 10.27 25.18 -21.35
C PRO A 68 9.08 24.32 -21.77
N ALA A 69 7.92 24.95 -21.98
CA ALA A 69 6.64 24.26 -22.19
C ALA A 69 6.63 23.25 -23.36
N GLN A 70 7.52 23.39 -24.34
CA GLN A 70 7.64 22.47 -25.48
C GLN A 70 8.46 21.20 -25.19
N ALA A 71 9.26 21.20 -24.12
CA ALA A 71 10.07 20.05 -23.69
C ALA A 71 9.31 19.11 -22.71
N HIS A 72 8.11 19.50 -22.28
CA HIS A 72 7.34 18.79 -21.25
C HIS A 72 6.45 17.66 -21.81
N ASP A 73 6.54 17.32 -23.08
CA ASP A 73 5.73 16.24 -23.65
C ASP A 73 6.35 14.87 -23.30
N TYR A 74 6.42 14.58 -21.99
CA TYR A 74 6.74 13.24 -21.55
C TYR A 74 5.70 12.28 -22.12
N ASN A 75 6.16 11.21 -22.77
CA ASN A 75 5.28 10.13 -23.17
C ASN A 75 4.76 9.38 -21.91
N GLU A 76 3.77 8.53 -22.10
CA GLU A 76 3.16 7.80 -20.98
C GLU A 76 4.17 6.95 -20.20
N ALA A 77 5.16 6.35 -20.88
CA ALA A 77 6.23 5.59 -20.25
C ALA A 77 7.09 6.48 -19.34
N ALA A 78 7.54 7.65 -19.82
CA ALA A 78 8.31 8.58 -18.97
C ALA A 78 7.50 9.11 -17.79
N THR A 79 6.17 9.28 -17.94
CA THR A 79 5.29 9.66 -16.84
C THR A 79 5.25 8.57 -15.78
N ARG A 80 5.13 7.29 -16.16
CA ARG A 80 5.17 6.15 -15.23
C ARG A 80 6.49 6.13 -14.47
N ASP A 81 7.60 6.11 -15.21
CA ASP A 81 8.93 5.92 -14.64
C ASP A 81 9.32 7.05 -13.70
N LEU A 82 8.92 8.29 -14.03
CA LEU A 82 9.35 9.45 -13.26
C LEU A 82 8.45 9.77 -12.06
N PHE A 83 7.14 9.62 -12.19
CA PHE A 83 6.21 10.06 -11.15
C PHE A 83 5.43 8.93 -10.51
N ILE A 84 4.87 8.03 -11.30
CA ILE A 84 3.94 7.03 -10.79
C ILE A 84 4.67 5.97 -10.01
N ASP A 85 5.82 5.49 -10.51
CA ASP A 85 6.67 4.53 -9.79
C ASP A 85 7.07 5.05 -8.41
N LEU A 86 7.53 6.31 -8.35
CA LEU A 86 7.93 6.93 -7.08
C LEU A 86 6.75 7.08 -6.12
N LEU A 87 5.59 7.50 -6.63
CA LEU A 87 4.39 7.65 -5.82
C LEU A 87 3.88 6.29 -5.28
N LEU A 88 3.90 5.25 -6.10
CA LEU A 88 3.51 3.91 -5.68
C LEU A 88 4.49 3.34 -4.64
N LYS A 89 5.80 3.53 -4.83
CA LYS A 89 6.82 3.13 -3.85
C LYS A 89 6.69 3.91 -2.54
N GLU A 90 6.43 5.21 -2.60
CA GLU A 90 6.15 6.03 -1.40
C GLU A 90 4.92 5.51 -0.64
N ALA A 91 3.90 5.05 -1.38
CA ALA A 91 2.71 4.43 -0.80
C ALA A 91 2.94 3.00 -0.26
N GLY A 92 4.13 2.42 -0.45
CA GLY A 92 4.53 1.11 0.07
C GLY A 92 4.38 -0.06 -0.91
N TRP A 93 4.15 0.23 -2.21
CA TRP A 93 4.14 -0.80 -3.26
C TRP A 93 5.55 -1.00 -3.81
N ALA A 94 6.11 -2.20 -3.62
CA ALA A 94 7.50 -2.49 -3.99
C ALA A 94 7.73 -2.45 -5.53
N LEU A 95 6.74 -2.85 -6.32
CA LEU A 95 6.79 -2.95 -7.79
C LEU A 95 7.99 -3.81 -8.27
N ASP A 96 8.27 -4.89 -7.56
CA ASP A 96 9.43 -5.76 -7.75
C ASP A 96 9.10 -7.07 -8.49
N GLN A 97 7.81 -7.32 -8.77
CA GLN A 97 7.36 -8.50 -9.51
C GLN A 97 7.10 -8.15 -10.99
N PRO A 98 7.40 -9.04 -11.93
CA PRO A 98 7.10 -8.84 -13.35
C PRO A 98 5.63 -8.56 -13.64
N ARG A 99 4.72 -9.07 -12.79
CA ARG A 99 3.27 -8.89 -12.92
C ARG A 99 2.74 -7.55 -12.40
N ASP A 100 3.60 -6.74 -11.77
CA ASP A 100 3.19 -5.45 -11.21
C ASP A 100 3.05 -4.38 -12.29
N ARG A 101 3.72 -4.57 -13.44
CA ARG A 101 3.76 -3.61 -14.57
C ARG A 101 3.48 -4.29 -15.89
N GLU A 102 2.89 -3.54 -16.83
CA GLU A 102 2.58 -4.01 -18.19
C GLU A 102 1.92 -5.41 -18.18
N PHE A 103 0.99 -5.60 -17.23
CA PHE A 103 0.38 -6.90 -17.01
C PHE A 103 -0.58 -7.26 -18.14
N GLU A 104 -0.32 -8.38 -18.82
CA GLU A 104 -1.20 -8.87 -19.89
C GLU A 104 -2.52 -9.41 -19.32
N VAL A 105 -3.63 -8.86 -19.79
CA VAL A 105 -4.99 -9.38 -19.55
C VAL A 105 -5.55 -9.98 -20.83
N GLN A 106 -6.28 -11.10 -20.67
CA GLN A 106 -6.95 -11.80 -21.75
C GLN A 106 -8.46 -11.52 -21.70
N GLY A 107 -9.16 -11.65 -22.82
CA GLY A 107 -10.60 -11.44 -22.90
C GLY A 107 -11.02 -10.03 -23.28
N MET A 108 -10.08 -9.21 -23.75
CA MET A 108 -10.39 -7.86 -24.24
C MET A 108 -11.25 -7.90 -25.51
N PRO A 109 -12.22 -6.96 -25.66
CA PRO A 109 -13.07 -6.88 -26.83
C PRO A 109 -12.36 -6.18 -28.01
N ASN A 110 -11.16 -6.63 -28.33
CA ASN A 110 -10.37 -6.15 -29.47
C ASN A 110 -9.96 -7.35 -30.34
N ASN A 111 -9.38 -7.08 -31.52
CA ASN A 111 -8.98 -8.12 -32.47
C ASN A 111 -7.94 -9.11 -31.90
N GLU A 112 -7.11 -8.65 -30.96
CA GLU A 112 -6.06 -9.46 -30.33
C GLU A 112 -6.59 -10.24 -29.12
N GLY A 113 -7.75 -9.90 -28.58
CA GLY A 113 -8.34 -10.52 -27.40
C GLY A 113 -7.55 -10.25 -26.11
N LYS A 114 -6.61 -9.29 -26.12
CA LYS A 114 -5.72 -8.99 -25.02
C LYS A 114 -5.42 -7.50 -24.87
N GLY A 115 -4.91 -7.12 -23.72
CA GLY A 115 -4.41 -5.78 -23.43
C GLY A 115 -3.37 -5.78 -22.33
N PHE A 116 -2.78 -4.63 -22.05
CA PHE A 116 -1.74 -4.48 -21.05
C PHE A 116 -2.14 -3.39 -20.06
N VAL A 117 -2.17 -3.75 -18.78
CA VAL A 117 -2.43 -2.83 -17.68
C VAL A 117 -1.12 -2.21 -17.25
N ASP A 118 -1.04 -0.89 -17.17
CA ASP A 118 0.21 -0.22 -16.80
C ASP A 118 0.74 -0.70 -15.45
N TYR A 119 -0.13 -0.75 -14.41
CA TYR A 119 0.21 -1.34 -13.10
C TYR A 119 -0.95 -2.14 -12.54
N VAL A 120 -0.63 -3.26 -11.88
CA VAL A 120 -1.57 -4.02 -11.06
C VAL A 120 -1.01 -4.12 -9.64
N LEU A 121 -1.79 -3.70 -8.67
CA LEU A 121 -1.42 -3.73 -7.26
C LEU A 121 -1.98 -4.99 -6.61
N TRP A 122 -1.11 -5.87 -6.14
CA TRP A 122 -1.47 -7.21 -5.69
C TRP A 122 -1.45 -7.36 -4.17
N ASN A 123 -2.35 -8.18 -3.65
CA ASN A 123 -2.23 -8.78 -2.32
C ASN A 123 -2.23 -10.31 -2.48
N GLY A 124 -1.05 -10.92 -2.46
CA GLY A 124 -0.86 -12.31 -2.87
C GLY A 124 -1.29 -12.49 -4.34
N GLU A 125 -2.23 -13.39 -4.61
CA GLU A 125 -2.76 -13.65 -5.96
C GLU A 125 -3.97 -12.78 -6.31
N ARG A 126 -4.42 -11.92 -5.41
CA ARG A 126 -5.59 -11.07 -5.61
C ARG A 126 -5.18 -9.69 -6.11
N PRO A 127 -5.65 -9.24 -7.28
CA PRO A 127 -5.50 -7.86 -7.71
C PRO A 127 -6.40 -6.96 -6.86
N LEU A 128 -5.82 -5.98 -6.17
CA LEU A 128 -6.57 -5.00 -5.38
C LEU A 128 -6.94 -3.77 -6.20
N ALA A 129 -6.01 -3.33 -7.05
CA ALA A 129 -6.20 -2.16 -7.89
C ALA A 129 -5.44 -2.28 -9.19
N ILE A 130 -5.91 -1.54 -10.19
CA ILE A 130 -5.17 -1.24 -11.41
C ILE A 130 -4.92 0.26 -11.48
N VAL A 131 -3.76 0.63 -12.01
CA VAL A 131 -3.39 2.04 -12.22
C VAL A 131 -3.08 2.23 -13.70
N GLU A 132 -3.79 3.15 -14.33
CA GLU A 132 -3.62 3.52 -15.73
C GLU A 132 -2.94 4.88 -15.84
N ALA A 133 -1.77 4.89 -16.47
CA ALA A 133 -0.93 6.06 -16.61
C ALA A 133 -1.20 6.80 -17.92
N LYS A 134 -1.27 8.13 -17.85
CA LYS A 134 -1.44 8.99 -19.03
C LYS A 134 -0.35 10.04 -19.09
N ARG A 135 -0.18 10.68 -20.25
CA ARG A 135 0.75 11.79 -20.41
C ARG A 135 0.45 12.90 -19.42
N THR A 136 1.48 13.54 -18.87
CA THR A 136 1.35 14.57 -17.84
C THR A 136 0.40 15.71 -18.19
N ARG A 137 0.19 15.99 -19.46
CA ARG A 137 -0.72 17.05 -19.96
C ARG A 137 -2.14 16.58 -20.23
N ARG A 138 -2.40 15.27 -20.20
CA ARG A 138 -3.75 14.72 -20.41
C ARG A 138 -4.49 14.57 -19.12
N SER A 139 -5.82 14.65 -19.21
CA SER A 139 -6.67 14.39 -18.07
C SER A 139 -6.57 12.93 -17.62
N ALA A 140 -6.46 12.67 -16.31
CA ALA A 140 -6.52 11.33 -15.75
C ALA A 140 -7.82 10.57 -16.09
N LYS A 141 -8.85 11.28 -16.57
CA LYS A 141 -10.12 10.70 -17.01
C LYS A 141 -10.03 9.97 -18.37
N GLU A 142 -9.07 10.31 -19.22
CA GLU A 142 -8.97 9.75 -20.59
C GLU A 142 -8.62 8.25 -20.62
N GLY A 143 -8.07 7.68 -19.55
CA GLY A 143 -7.77 6.24 -19.43
C GLY A 143 -8.88 5.40 -18.81
N GLU A 144 -10.02 5.99 -18.46
CA GLU A 144 -11.07 5.33 -17.67
C GLU A 144 -11.73 4.16 -18.41
N GLN A 145 -11.96 4.30 -19.71
CA GLN A 145 -12.68 3.28 -20.47
C GLN A 145 -11.87 2.01 -20.73
N PRO A 146 -10.61 2.07 -21.19
CA PRO A 146 -9.74 0.89 -21.22
C PRO A 146 -9.55 0.24 -19.86
N ALA A 147 -9.35 1.04 -18.81
CA ALA A 147 -9.16 0.54 -17.46
C ALA A 147 -10.36 -0.25 -16.93
N ARG A 148 -11.59 0.14 -17.28
CA ARG A 148 -12.81 -0.62 -16.93
C ARG A 148 -12.80 -2.01 -17.56
N LEU A 149 -12.44 -2.10 -18.84
CA LEU A 149 -12.33 -3.38 -19.55
C LEU A 149 -11.26 -4.28 -18.94
N TYR A 150 -10.12 -3.71 -18.53
CA TYR A 150 -9.09 -4.45 -17.81
C TYR A 150 -9.59 -4.97 -16.46
N ALA A 151 -10.33 -4.16 -15.72
CA ALA A 151 -10.93 -4.57 -14.46
C ALA A 151 -11.96 -5.69 -14.66
N ASP A 152 -12.78 -5.63 -15.73
CA ASP A 152 -13.73 -6.70 -16.10
C ASP A 152 -13.00 -8.02 -16.37
N CYS A 153 -11.91 -7.99 -17.14
CA CYS A 153 -11.10 -9.18 -17.44
C CYS A 153 -10.47 -9.79 -16.17
N LEU A 154 -9.95 -8.95 -15.29
CA LEU A 154 -9.37 -9.39 -14.02
C LEU A 154 -10.43 -9.96 -13.09
N GLU A 155 -11.59 -9.32 -12.98
CA GLU A 155 -12.73 -9.82 -12.19
C GLU A 155 -13.17 -11.20 -12.65
N GLN A 156 -13.34 -11.42 -13.95
CA GLN A 156 -13.68 -12.72 -14.51
C GLN A 156 -12.66 -13.81 -14.16
N ARG A 157 -11.39 -13.44 -14.10
CA ARG A 157 -10.28 -14.36 -13.84
C ARG A 157 -10.07 -14.64 -12.35
N THR A 158 -10.23 -13.63 -11.47
CA THR A 158 -9.81 -13.70 -10.08
C THR A 158 -10.97 -13.59 -9.08
N GLY A 159 -12.17 -13.25 -9.54
CA GLY A 159 -13.40 -13.10 -8.76
C GLY A 159 -13.63 -11.67 -8.25
N PRO A 160 -12.76 -11.11 -7.38
CA PRO A 160 -12.96 -9.74 -6.91
C PRO A 160 -12.54 -8.70 -7.95
N ARG A 161 -13.39 -7.70 -8.19
CA ARG A 161 -13.09 -6.57 -9.06
C ARG A 161 -12.04 -5.66 -8.43
N PRO A 162 -10.94 -5.34 -9.14
CA PRO A 162 -9.97 -4.37 -8.66
C PRO A 162 -10.49 -2.95 -8.74
N VAL A 163 -10.05 -2.08 -7.83
CA VAL A 163 -10.30 -0.64 -7.89
C VAL A 163 -9.51 -0.03 -9.06
N ILE A 164 -10.10 0.95 -9.74
CA ILE A 164 -9.48 1.58 -10.90
C ILE A 164 -8.92 2.95 -10.51
N TYR A 165 -7.64 3.18 -10.79
CA TYR A 165 -6.98 4.47 -10.66
C TYR A 165 -6.50 4.95 -12.02
N GLY A 166 -6.90 6.16 -12.41
CA GLY A 166 -6.30 6.89 -13.51
C GLY A 166 -5.36 7.97 -12.98
N THR A 167 -4.18 8.11 -13.59
CA THR A 167 -3.23 9.15 -13.17
C THR A 167 -2.42 9.69 -14.35
N ASN A 168 -2.04 10.96 -14.24
CA ASN A 168 -1.06 11.59 -15.15
C ASN A 168 0.22 12.01 -14.39
N GLY A 169 0.47 11.42 -13.23
CA GLY A 169 1.60 11.76 -12.36
C GLY A 169 1.37 12.97 -11.44
N SER A 170 0.46 13.86 -11.79
CA SER A 170 0.13 15.06 -11.00
C SER A 170 -1.29 15.05 -10.47
N ALA A 171 -2.24 14.55 -11.26
CA ALA A 171 -3.64 14.37 -10.88
C ALA A 171 -3.97 12.89 -10.83
N HIS A 172 -4.72 12.51 -9.81
CA HIS A 172 -5.15 11.13 -9.56
C HIS A 172 -6.67 11.07 -9.49
N ARG A 173 -7.25 10.05 -10.08
CA ARG A 173 -8.69 9.79 -10.06
C ARG A 173 -8.92 8.32 -9.71
N MET A 174 -9.74 8.09 -8.73
CA MET A 174 -10.28 6.77 -8.41
C MET A 174 -11.65 6.62 -9.07
N CYS A 175 -11.86 5.52 -9.77
CA CYS A 175 -13.14 5.12 -10.31
C CYS A 175 -13.60 3.90 -9.52
N ASP A 176 -14.59 4.07 -8.67
CA ASP A 176 -15.29 2.98 -8.01
C ASP A 176 -16.53 2.66 -8.83
N ASP A 177 -16.43 1.60 -9.62
CA ASP A 177 -17.55 1.10 -10.46
C ASP A 177 -18.48 0.17 -9.67
N THR A 178 -18.13 -0.15 -8.42
CA THR A 178 -18.98 -0.97 -7.58
C THR A 178 -20.25 -0.19 -7.28
N PRO A 179 -21.45 -0.68 -7.67
CA PRO A 179 -22.69 -0.02 -7.28
C PRO A 179 -22.74 -0.01 -5.76
N SER A 180 -22.54 1.16 -5.16
CA SER A 180 -22.79 1.34 -3.74
C SER A 180 -24.25 0.98 -3.47
N PRO A 181 -24.55 0.08 -2.54
CA PRO A 181 -25.94 -0.13 -2.15
C PRO A 181 -26.52 1.21 -1.72
N PRO A 182 -27.77 1.54 -2.10
CA PRO A 182 -28.39 2.80 -1.72
C PRO A 182 -28.28 2.95 -0.20
N ARG A 183 -27.66 4.06 0.24
CA ARG A 183 -27.60 4.38 1.67
C ARG A 183 -29.04 4.68 2.09
N PRO A 184 -29.52 4.09 3.19
CA PRO A 184 -30.81 4.50 3.74
C PRO A 184 -30.75 5.98 4.10
N VAL A 185 -31.74 6.74 3.65
CA VAL A 185 -31.97 8.15 3.97
C VAL A 185 -32.51 8.25 5.40
#